data_1e36f0c8ca6f4bdce0bf05b6104adb7a
#
_entry.id   1e36f0c8ca6f4bdce0bf05b6104adb7a
#
_cell.length_a   1.000
_cell.length_b   1.000
_cell.length_c   1.000
_cell.angle_alpha   90.00
_cell.angle_beta   90.00
_cell.angle_gamma   90.00
#
_symmetry.space_group_name_H-M   'P 1'
#
loop_
_entity.id
_entity.type
_entity.pdbx_description
1 polymer ?
#
loop_
_entity_poly.entity_id
_entity_poly.type
_entity_poly.pdbx_seq_one_letter_code
_entity_poly.pdbx_strand_id
1 'polypeptide(L)'
;MTPEPQTPTGTPGTAPGPPPGCPAHGTGPGGLHRLYGPDALDLDDLYERLREKYGPVAPVLLHDDVPMWVVLGHAENLHMVRSPSQYTRDSRGWTPLLEGMVKPDHPLMPHIARQPICAHAEGDEHQRLRAAVTAAMATIDHRGLRRSINGSTQELVNRFCGRGRADLVSQFAEHLPMAVMCEILGMPEEYDDRMVQAARDALKGTDTAIQSHTYVMEALGGLTTRRRARPADDVTSHLITHPAGLSDDEVREHLRLLLFAAYETTANLLANALRMVLTEPGFRARLNGGQMTVPEAIEQSLWDEPPFSTVLGYYAKQDTELGGQRIRRGDGLLFAPAPGNLDPRVRPDPTAHMKGNRSHLAFGGGPHECPGQDIGRAIADIGVDALLTRLPDIRLECAEEDLRWRSSIASRHLVSLPVLFEPKPKQDVNRAPSMSSLHPHRVREPVPQPRGWVEEKAAERVERVEPAPPAEPAVSWPGSSESAPPSRWQRMWRWLLGE
;
A
#
# COMPACT_ATOMS: atom_id res chain seq x y z
N MET A 1 -53.14 41.67 -23.76
CA MET A 1 -52.09 41.85 -22.76
C MET A 1 -52.25 40.76 -21.74
N THR A 2 -51.54 39.66 -21.92
CA THR A 2 -51.45 38.55 -20.98
C THR A 2 -50.15 38.70 -20.20
N PRO A 3 -50.13 38.52 -18.88
CA PRO A 3 -48.90 38.61 -18.10
C PRO A 3 -48.07 37.33 -18.20
N GLU A 4 -46.75 37.49 -18.39
CA GLU A 4 -45.72 36.44 -18.35
C GLU A 4 -45.62 35.80 -16.96
N PRO A 5 -45.31 34.53 -16.87
CA PRO A 5 -45.07 33.86 -15.58
C PRO A 5 -43.64 34.15 -15.10
N GLN A 6 -43.54 34.66 -13.85
CA GLN A 6 -42.29 34.86 -13.13
C GLN A 6 -41.73 33.50 -12.70
N THR A 7 -40.50 33.20 -13.13
CA THR A 7 -39.69 32.08 -12.66
C THR A 7 -39.21 32.33 -11.21
N PRO A 8 -39.33 31.41 -10.28
CA PRO A 8 -38.75 31.56 -8.95
C PRO A 8 -37.22 31.34 -9.01
N THR A 9 -36.48 32.38 -8.68
CA THR A 9 -35.04 32.30 -8.41
C THR A 9 -34.81 31.52 -7.09
N GLY A 10 -34.63 30.23 -7.22
CA GLY A 10 -34.14 29.39 -6.10
C GLY A 10 -32.64 29.66 -5.90
N THR A 11 -32.31 30.20 -4.76
CA THR A 11 -30.93 30.29 -4.25
C THR A 11 -30.33 28.88 -4.21
N PRO A 12 -29.09 28.62 -4.71
CA PRO A 12 -28.45 27.33 -4.57
C PRO A 12 -28.29 27.04 -3.08
N GLY A 13 -28.86 25.94 -2.61
CA GLY A 13 -28.69 25.45 -1.25
C GLY A 13 -27.20 25.26 -0.97
N THR A 14 -26.67 25.99 -0.01
CA THR A 14 -25.35 25.80 0.57
C THR A 14 -25.25 24.34 1.04
N ALA A 15 -24.29 23.59 0.52
CA ALA A 15 -23.97 22.28 1.05
C ALA A 15 -23.75 22.37 2.57
N PRO A 16 -24.20 21.39 3.38
CA PRO A 16 -23.99 21.41 4.81
C PRO A 16 -22.50 21.53 5.09
N GLY A 17 -22.13 22.60 5.82
CA GLY A 17 -20.77 22.84 6.25
C GLY A 17 -20.29 21.71 7.18
N PRO A 18 -18.98 21.51 7.31
CA PRO A 18 -18.43 20.50 8.20
C PRO A 18 -18.85 20.73 9.67
N PRO A 19 -18.94 19.69 10.52
CA PRO A 19 -19.48 19.78 11.85
C PRO A 19 -18.70 20.73 12.77
N PRO A 20 -19.35 21.41 13.75
CA PRO A 20 -18.69 22.33 14.65
C PRO A 20 -17.56 21.68 15.44
N GLY A 21 -16.34 22.19 15.27
CA GLY A 21 -15.15 21.77 16.00
C GLY A 21 -14.18 20.85 15.27
N CYS A 22 -14.42 20.54 13.98
CA CYS A 22 -13.40 20.02 13.09
C CYS A 22 -12.38 21.15 12.77
N PRO A 23 -11.06 20.86 12.64
CA PRO A 23 -10.07 21.88 12.24
C PRO A 23 -10.36 22.53 10.90
N ALA A 24 -11.16 21.89 10.03
CA ALA A 24 -11.71 22.47 8.82
C ALA A 24 -12.60 23.72 9.05
N HIS A 25 -13.01 24.02 10.29
CA HIS A 25 -13.80 25.20 10.65
C HIS A 25 -12.96 26.40 11.10
N GLY A 26 -11.65 26.33 11.06
CA GLY A 26 -10.79 27.48 11.27
C GLY A 26 -11.06 28.53 10.18
N THR A 27 -12.02 29.41 10.40
CA THR A 27 -12.29 30.58 9.57
C THR A 27 -11.20 31.63 9.76
N GLY A 28 -9.99 31.32 9.28
CA GLY A 28 -8.93 32.31 9.06
C GLY A 28 -8.83 32.63 7.57
N PRO A 29 -8.28 33.80 7.17
CA PRO A 29 -7.97 34.12 5.78
C PRO A 29 -6.86 33.19 5.28
N GLY A 30 -7.23 32.06 4.69
CA GLY A 30 -6.39 30.97 4.21
C GLY A 30 -7.08 29.67 4.55
N GLY A 31 -7.96 29.17 3.69
CA GLY A 31 -8.64 27.89 3.82
C GLY A 31 -7.65 26.74 4.05
N LEU A 32 -8.13 25.58 4.47
CA LEU A 32 -7.32 24.37 4.56
C LEU A 32 -6.82 23.99 3.16
N HIS A 33 -5.61 23.45 3.12
CA HIS A 33 -5.02 22.98 1.88
C HIS A 33 -5.62 21.65 1.43
N ARG A 34 -5.88 21.52 0.12
CA ARG A 34 -6.34 20.28 -0.50
C ARG A 34 -5.15 19.41 -0.91
N LEU A 35 -5.20 18.14 -0.59
CA LEU A 35 -4.25 17.14 -1.10
C LEU A 35 -4.73 16.53 -2.43
N TYR A 36 -5.45 17.29 -3.23
CA TYR A 36 -5.95 16.88 -4.55
C TYR A 36 -6.14 18.11 -5.47
N GLY A 37 -6.26 17.85 -6.78
CA GLY A 37 -6.44 18.90 -7.77
C GLY A 37 -5.23 19.83 -7.92
N PRO A 38 -5.44 21.08 -8.32
CA PRO A 38 -4.35 22.03 -8.57
C PRO A 38 -3.45 22.31 -7.37
N ASP A 39 -4.00 22.24 -6.15
CA ASP A 39 -3.26 22.51 -4.91
C ASP A 39 -2.22 21.44 -4.59
N ALA A 40 -2.34 20.25 -5.20
CA ALA A 40 -1.50 19.08 -4.99
C ALA A 40 -0.51 18.80 -6.14
N LEU A 41 -0.23 19.80 -6.99
CA LEU A 41 0.73 19.63 -8.10
C LEU A 41 2.16 19.46 -7.60
N ASP A 42 2.52 20.16 -6.52
CA ASP A 42 3.79 20.01 -5.82
C ASP A 42 3.53 19.69 -4.35
N LEU A 43 3.48 18.40 -4.05
CA LEU A 43 3.21 17.92 -2.70
C LEU A 43 4.38 18.15 -1.75
N ASP A 44 5.61 18.17 -2.25
CA ASP A 44 6.80 18.31 -1.39
C ASP A 44 6.86 19.74 -0.84
N ASP A 45 6.68 20.76 -1.69
CA ASP A 45 6.57 22.16 -1.28
C ASP A 45 5.32 22.38 -0.38
N LEU A 46 4.21 21.74 -0.68
CA LEU A 46 3.01 21.81 0.16
C LEU A 46 3.27 21.25 1.56
N TYR A 47 3.94 20.10 1.69
CA TYR A 47 4.24 19.50 2.99
C TYR A 47 5.19 20.37 3.82
N GLU A 48 6.17 21.02 3.20
CA GLU A 48 7.05 21.98 3.89
C GLU A 48 6.27 23.17 4.43
N ARG A 49 5.43 23.82 3.61
CA ARG A 49 4.56 24.93 4.06
C ARG A 49 3.61 24.52 5.18
N LEU A 50 3.05 23.31 5.10
CA LEU A 50 2.19 22.77 6.16
C LEU A 50 2.98 22.55 7.46
N ARG A 51 4.21 22.03 7.37
CA ARG A 51 5.10 21.83 8.53
C ARG A 51 5.50 23.15 9.18
N GLU A 52 5.83 24.16 8.38
CA GLU A 52 6.14 25.52 8.88
C GLU A 52 4.95 26.13 9.60
N LYS A 53 3.75 25.99 9.06
CA LYS A 53 2.54 26.63 9.59
C LYS A 53 1.94 25.91 10.79
N TYR A 54 1.90 24.58 10.78
CA TYR A 54 1.15 23.78 11.75
C TYR A 54 2.04 22.84 12.60
N GLY A 55 3.32 22.72 12.28
CA GLY A 55 4.20 21.76 12.91
C GLY A 55 4.10 20.35 12.32
N PRO A 56 4.41 19.31 13.10
CA PRO A 56 4.53 17.95 12.59
C PRO A 56 3.20 17.25 12.27
N VAL A 57 2.06 17.89 12.54
CA VAL A 57 0.72 17.38 12.22
C VAL A 57 -0.12 18.54 11.71
N ALA A 58 -0.66 18.41 10.51
CA ALA A 58 -1.39 19.50 9.84
C ALA A 58 -2.80 19.06 9.40
N PRO A 59 -3.81 19.96 9.50
CA PRO A 59 -5.13 19.70 8.97
C PRO A 59 -5.15 19.92 7.45
N VAL A 60 -5.80 19.00 6.71
CA VAL A 60 -5.90 19.00 5.25
C VAL A 60 -7.29 18.57 4.80
N LEU A 61 -7.57 18.75 3.52
CA LEU A 61 -8.78 18.29 2.87
C LEU A 61 -8.43 17.23 1.81
N LEU A 62 -9.15 16.12 1.83
CA LEU A 62 -9.15 15.11 0.79
C LEU A 62 -10.29 15.37 -0.21
N HIS A 63 -10.41 14.49 -1.21
CA HIS A 63 -11.45 14.55 -2.24
C HIS A 63 -12.81 14.94 -1.64
N ASP A 64 -13.54 15.83 -2.31
CA ASP A 64 -14.81 16.40 -1.86
C ASP A 64 -14.73 17.15 -0.51
N ASP A 65 -13.56 17.75 -0.24
CA ASP A 65 -13.26 18.52 0.97
C ASP A 65 -13.43 17.71 2.29
N VAL A 66 -13.23 16.40 2.23
CA VAL A 66 -13.27 15.55 3.42
C VAL A 66 -12.08 15.87 4.34
N PRO A 67 -12.33 16.26 5.62
CA PRO A 67 -11.25 16.67 6.52
C PRO A 67 -10.44 15.49 7.03
N MET A 68 -9.11 15.67 7.05
CA MET A 68 -8.15 14.72 7.58
C MET A 68 -6.97 15.46 8.24
N TRP A 69 -6.19 14.73 9.00
CA TRP A 69 -4.89 15.15 9.49
C TRP A 69 -3.79 14.47 8.67
N VAL A 70 -2.78 15.21 8.20
CA VAL A 70 -1.55 14.63 7.67
C VAL A 70 -0.45 14.67 8.73
N VAL A 71 0.20 13.51 8.95
CA VAL A 71 1.27 13.39 9.95
C VAL A 71 2.61 13.56 9.27
N LEU A 72 3.18 14.77 9.35
CA LEU A 72 4.41 15.17 8.66
C LEU A 72 5.69 14.82 9.42
N GLY A 73 5.58 14.66 10.74
CA GLY A 73 6.73 14.37 11.59
C GLY A 73 7.05 12.88 11.66
N HIS A 74 8.33 12.52 11.64
CA HIS A 74 8.79 11.11 11.72
C HIS A 74 8.39 10.46 13.05
N ALA A 75 8.65 11.12 14.17
CA ALA A 75 8.32 10.61 15.50
C ALA A 75 6.82 10.47 15.71
N GLU A 76 6.03 11.42 15.20
CA GLU A 76 4.57 11.43 15.29
C GLU A 76 3.97 10.29 14.44
N ASN A 77 4.50 10.02 13.24
CA ASN A 77 4.13 8.85 12.45
C ASN A 77 4.37 7.55 13.22
N LEU A 78 5.56 7.39 13.79
CA LEU A 78 5.89 6.19 14.58
C LEU A 78 5.03 6.07 15.83
N HIS A 79 4.75 7.19 16.52
CA HIS A 79 3.85 7.20 17.67
C HIS A 79 2.45 6.72 17.28
N MET A 80 1.88 7.27 16.22
CA MET A 80 0.54 6.91 15.73
C MET A 80 0.45 5.41 15.42
N VAL A 81 1.35 4.86 14.61
CA VAL A 81 1.29 3.44 14.18
C VAL A 81 1.61 2.45 15.30
N ARG A 82 2.28 2.89 16.39
CA ARG A 82 2.63 2.05 17.55
C ARG A 82 1.67 2.19 18.73
N SER A 83 0.60 2.97 18.58
CA SER A 83 -0.36 3.25 19.66
C SER A 83 -1.77 2.71 19.34
N PRO A 84 -1.98 1.37 19.29
CA PRO A 84 -3.26 0.77 18.93
C PRO A 84 -4.37 1.03 19.95
N SER A 85 -4.03 1.49 21.16
CA SER A 85 -5.00 1.97 22.14
C SER A 85 -5.63 3.31 21.75
N GLN A 86 -4.92 4.16 21.01
CA GLN A 86 -5.34 5.50 20.60
C GLN A 86 -5.85 5.55 19.15
N TYR A 87 -5.26 4.75 18.27
CA TYR A 87 -5.54 4.76 16.83
C TYR A 87 -5.94 3.38 16.33
N THR A 88 -6.71 3.34 15.26
CA THR A 88 -7.20 2.11 14.63
C THR A 88 -7.14 2.19 13.11
N ARG A 89 -7.08 1.04 12.47
CA ARG A 89 -7.25 0.89 11.00
C ARG A 89 -8.71 0.65 10.59
N ASP A 90 -9.62 0.52 11.56
CA ASP A 90 -11.03 0.31 11.32
C ASP A 90 -11.75 1.64 11.05
N SER A 91 -12.21 1.83 9.81
CA SER A 91 -12.87 3.06 9.36
C SER A 91 -14.28 3.27 9.91
N ARG A 92 -14.90 2.25 10.53
CA ARG A 92 -16.29 2.31 10.97
C ARG A 92 -16.58 3.40 12.04
N GLY A 93 -15.53 3.85 12.74
CA GLY A 93 -15.61 4.95 13.68
C GLY A 93 -15.26 6.33 13.11
N TRP A 94 -14.98 6.44 11.81
CA TRP A 94 -14.59 7.69 11.19
C TRP A 94 -15.76 8.65 11.02
N THR A 95 -15.66 9.85 11.61
CA THR A 95 -16.75 10.84 11.65
C THR A 95 -17.32 11.20 10.28
N PRO A 96 -16.51 11.54 9.23
CA PRO A 96 -17.03 11.81 7.90
C PRO A 96 -17.81 10.66 7.25
N LEU A 97 -17.46 9.42 7.56
CA LEU A 97 -18.20 8.24 7.10
C LEU A 97 -19.52 8.10 7.84
N LEU A 98 -19.51 8.26 9.16
CA LEU A 98 -20.72 8.17 10.00
C LEU A 98 -21.73 9.28 9.69
N GLU A 99 -21.27 10.48 9.36
CA GLU A 99 -22.09 11.64 9.03
C GLU A 99 -22.53 11.69 7.57
N GLY A 100 -22.12 10.70 6.75
CA GLY A 100 -22.53 10.59 5.35
C GLY A 100 -21.85 11.61 4.42
N MET A 101 -20.75 12.24 4.83
CA MET A 101 -19.89 13.03 3.92
C MET A 101 -19.22 12.11 2.90
N VAL A 102 -18.76 10.94 3.36
CA VAL A 102 -18.20 9.89 2.51
C VAL A 102 -19.28 8.87 2.19
N LYS A 103 -19.85 8.98 0.99
CA LYS A 103 -20.91 8.08 0.49
C LYS A 103 -20.33 6.80 -0.09
N PRO A 104 -21.14 5.74 -0.32
CA PRO A 104 -20.66 4.49 -0.91
C PRO A 104 -20.00 4.61 -2.29
N ASP A 105 -20.33 5.64 -3.06
CA ASP A 105 -19.73 5.94 -4.37
C ASP A 105 -18.58 6.95 -4.33
N HIS A 106 -18.15 7.35 -3.13
CA HIS A 106 -17.08 8.33 -2.95
C HIS A 106 -15.72 7.73 -3.38
N PRO A 107 -14.83 8.52 -4.04
CA PRO A 107 -13.52 8.06 -4.51
C PRO A 107 -12.60 7.48 -3.43
N LEU A 108 -12.79 7.82 -2.16
CA LEU A 108 -12.01 7.29 -1.05
C LEU A 108 -12.45 5.89 -0.60
N MET A 109 -13.67 5.45 -0.94
CA MET A 109 -14.20 4.16 -0.48
C MET A 109 -13.31 2.95 -0.78
N PRO A 110 -12.66 2.83 -1.97
CA PRO A 110 -11.74 1.72 -2.24
C PRO A 110 -10.61 1.56 -1.21
N HIS A 111 -10.22 2.66 -0.58
CA HIS A 111 -9.10 2.68 0.37
C HIS A 111 -9.53 2.51 1.83
N ILE A 112 -10.80 2.77 2.15
CA ILE A 112 -11.30 2.80 3.54
C ILE A 112 -12.36 1.75 3.84
N ALA A 113 -13.03 1.18 2.81
CA ALA A 113 -14.02 0.13 3.03
C ALA A 113 -13.39 -1.05 3.77
N ARG A 114 -14.02 -1.44 4.90
CA ARG A 114 -13.53 -2.56 5.69
C ARG A 114 -13.62 -3.86 4.89
N GLN A 115 -12.54 -4.60 4.83
CA GLN A 115 -12.42 -5.91 4.19
C GLN A 115 -11.95 -6.93 5.25
N PRO A 116 -12.23 -8.23 5.06
CA PRO A 116 -11.85 -9.28 6.00
C PRO A 116 -10.35 -9.63 5.87
N ILE A 117 -9.49 -8.63 6.09
CA ILE A 117 -8.04 -8.73 5.97
C ILE A 117 -7.34 -8.17 7.20
N CYS A 118 -6.15 -8.67 7.50
CA CYS A 118 -5.37 -8.20 8.65
C CYS A 118 -5.06 -6.70 8.61
N ALA A 119 -4.98 -6.08 7.43
CA ALA A 119 -4.70 -4.65 7.29
C ALA A 119 -5.83 -3.74 7.78
N HIS A 120 -7.08 -4.24 7.86
CA HIS A 120 -8.25 -3.49 8.32
C HIS A 120 -8.82 -4.01 9.66
N ALA A 121 -8.20 -5.04 10.22
CA ALA A 121 -8.60 -5.64 11.49
C ALA A 121 -7.83 -5.04 12.67
N GLU A 122 -8.39 -5.19 13.87
CA GLU A 122 -7.77 -4.75 15.13
C GLU A 122 -7.91 -5.81 16.21
N GLY A 123 -7.12 -5.71 17.29
CA GLY A 123 -7.19 -6.59 18.44
C GLY A 123 -7.00 -8.06 18.08
N ASP A 124 -7.84 -8.93 18.64
CA ASP A 124 -7.74 -10.38 18.47
C ASP A 124 -7.97 -10.82 17.02
N GLU A 125 -8.87 -10.13 16.28
CA GLU A 125 -9.08 -10.40 14.86
C GLU A 125 -7.81 -10.12 14.05
N HIS A 126 -7.18 -8.96 14.29
CA HIS A 126 -5.89 -8.65 13.67
C HIS A 126 -4.82 -9.70 14.01
N GLN A 127 -4.69 -10.07 15.29
CA GLN A 127 -3.70 -11.06 15.72
C GLN A 127 -3.92 -12.40 15.01
N ARG A 128 -5.17 -12.88 14.93
CA ARG A 128 -5.54 -14.13 14.27
C ARG A 128 -5.15 -14.11 12.78
N LEU A 129 -5.59 -13.09 12.05
CA LEU A 129 -5.35 -12.96 10.61
C LEU A 129 -3.87 -12.71 10.31
N ARG A 130 -3.22 -11.84 11.08
CA ARG A 130 -1.81 -11.49 10.93
C ARG A 130 -0.89 -12.66 11.22
N ALA A 131 -1.20 -13.50 12.22
CA ALA A 131 -0.43 -14.69 12.52
C ALA A 131 -0.38 -15.63 11.32
N ALA A 132 -1.51 -15.86 10.63
CA ALA A 132 -1.56 -16.70 9.45
C ALA A 132 -0.70 -16.14 8.29
N VAL A 133 -0.81 -14.83 8.02
CA VAL A 133 -0.01 -14.17 6.99
C VAL A 133 1.48 -14.25 7.31
N THR A 134 1.88 -13.91 8.53
CA THR A 134 3.28 -13.90 8.94
C THR A 134 3.87 -15.32 8.89
N ALA A 135 3.14 -16.31 9.38
CA ALA A 135 3.58 -17.71 9.34
C ALA A 135 3.71 -18.21 7.89
N ALA A 136 2.75 -17.91 7.02
CA ALA A 136 2.82 -18.32 5.62
C ALA A 136 4.01 -17.65 4.89
N MET A 137 4.27 -16.38 5.13
CA MET A 137 5.42 -15.67 4.52
C MET A 137 6.75 -16.15 5.07
N ALA A 138 6.82 -16.58 6.32
CA ALA A 138 8.04 -17.13 6.93
C ALA A 138 8.46 -18.49 6.34
N THR A 139 7.58 -19.16 5.58
CA THR A 139 7.93 -20.42 4.89
C THR A 139 8.71 -20.23 3.59
N ILE A 140 8.78 -19.00 3.07
CA ILE A 140 9.43 -18.70 1.79
C ILE A 140 10.92 -19.02 1.87
N ASP A 141 11.38 -19.93 1.00
CA ASP A 141 12.81 -20.24 0.88
C ASP A 141 13.57 -19.07 0.21
N HIS A 142 14.42 -18.39 0.97
CA HIS A 142 15.21 -17.26 0.48
C HIS A 142 16.15 -17.63 -0.70
N ARG A 143 16.62 -18.88 -0.78
CA ARG A 143 17.45 -19.33 -1.91
C ARG A 143 16.60 -19.55 -3.15
N GLY A 144 15.42 -20.13 -2.99
CA GLY A 144 14.42 -20.28 -4.04
C GLY A 144 13.98 -18.92 -4.56
N LEU A 145 13.64 -17.98 -3.64
CA LEU A 145 13.27 -16.61 -3.95
C LEU A 145 14.35 -15.90 -4.80
N ARG A 146 15.64 -15.99 -4.40
CA ARG A 146 16.75 -15.41 -5.17
C ARG A 146 16.84 -16.00 -6.58
N ARG A 147 16.68 -17.33 -6.72
CA ARG A 147 16.69 -17.99 -8.04
C ARG A 147 15.51 -17.53 -8.90
N SER A 148 14.32 -17.45 -8.34
CA SER A 148 13.11 -16.99 -9.01
C SER A 148 13.27 -15.55 -9.51
N ILE A 149 13.75 -14.63 -8.67
CA ILE A 149 13.97 -13.23 -9.05
C ILE A 149 14.99 -13.12 -10.19
N ASN A 150 16.13 -13.82 -10.09
CA ASN A 150 17.14 -13.81 -11.15
C ASN A 150 16.58 -14.39 -12.46
N GLY A 151 15.88 -15.52 -12.42
CA GLY A 151 15.27 -16.15 -13.58
C GLY A 151 14.26 -15.21 -14.26
N SER A 152 13.32 -14.64 -13.48
CA SER A 152 12.34 -13.69 -13.99
C SER A 152 13.00 -12.43 -14.56
N THR A 153 14.04 -11.90 -13.90
CA THR A 153 14.82 -10.76 -14.45
C THR A 153 15.43 -11.09 -15.79
N GLN A 154 16.09 -12.25 -15.93
CA GLN A 154 16.70 -12.66 -17.20
C GLN A 154 15.64 -12.84 -18.31
N GLU A 155 14.50 -13.43 -18.01
CA GLU A 155 13.41 -13.58 -18.98
C GLU A 155 12.88 -12.22 -19.44
N LEU A 156 12.64 -11.29 -18.52
CA LEU A 156 12.17 -9.94 -18.85
C LEU A 156 13.20 -9.19 -19.69
N VAL A 157 14.48 -9.21 -19.30
CA VAL A 157 15.54 -8.56 -20.10
C VAL A 157 15.65 -9.19 -21.48
N ASN A 158 15.52 -10.51 -21.62
CA ASN A 158 15.52 -11.19 -22.90
C ASN A 158 14.39 -10.74 -23.86
N ARG A 159 13.26 -10.18 -23.33
CA ARG A 159 12.17 -9.67 -24.17
C ARG A 159 12.58 -8.40 -24.94
N PHE A 160 13.56 -7.62 -24.45
CA PHE A 160 13.93 -6.34 -25.04
C PHE A 160 15.43 -6.15 -25.30
N CYS A 161 16.35 -6.96 -24.75
CA CYS A 161 17.78 -6.73 -24.79
C CYS A 161 18.37 -6.62 -26.23
N GLY A 162 17.74 -7.24 -27.24
CA GLY A 162 18.17 -7.14 -28.63
C GLY A 162 17.73 -5.87 -29.36
N ARG A 163 16.86 -5.03 -28.73
CA ARG A 163 16.30 -3.82 -29.36
C ARG A 163 17.16 -2.57 -29.15
N GLY A 164 18.09 -2.58 -28.19
CA GLY A 164 18.91 -1.44 -27.82
C GLY A 164 18.13 -0.32 -27.06
N ARG A 165 16.86 -0.53 -26.81
CA ARG A 165 15.98 0.41 -26.08
C ARG A 165 14.86 -0.32 -25.36
N ALA A 166 14.39 0.26 -24.26
CA ALA A 166 13.26 -0.24 -23.50
C ALA A 166 12.60 0.88 -22.67
N ASP A 167 11.37 0.65 -22.22
CA ASP A 167 10.77 1.38 -21.11
C ASP A 167 10.81 0.49 -19.88
N LEU A 168 11.62 0.87 -18.88
CA LEU A 168 11.85 0.05 -17.71
C LEU A 168 10.63 0.01 -16.77
N VAL A 169 9.70 0.96 -16.81
CA VAL A 169 8.47 0.88 -16.03
C VAL A 169 7.59 -0.24 -16.57
N SER A 170 7.16 -0.12 -17.83
CA SER A 170 6.16 -1.03 -18.41
C SER A 170 6.73 -2.38 -18.85
N GLN A 171 8.05 -2.52 -19.07
CA GLN A 171 8.68 -3.75 -19.57
C GLN A 171 9.48 -4.51 -18.50
N PHE A 172 9.72 -3.88 -17.34
CA PHE A 172 10.52 -4.49 -16.27
C PHE A 172 9.92 -4.31 -14.88
N ALA A 173 9.78 -3.06 -14.40
CA ALA A 173 9.42 -2.78 -13.01
C ALA A 173 8.02 -3.27 -12.65
N GLU A 174 7.04 -3.16 -13.54
CA GLU A 174 5.67 -3.67 -13.32
C GLU A 174 5.60 -5.20 -13.47
N HIS A 175 6.50 -5.82 -14.21
CA HIS A 175 6.47 -7.27 -14.46
C HIS A 175 7.18 -8.10 -13.40
N LEU A 176 8.34 -7.65 -12.93
CA LEU A 176 9.17 -8.44 -12.03
C LEU A 176 8.47 -8.78 -10.70
N PRO A 177 7.85 -7.83 -9.96
CA PRO A 177 7.13 -8.14 -8.74
C PRO A 177 5.95 -9.09 -8.98
N MET A 178 5.22 -8.91 -10.08
CA MET A 178 4.09 -9.77 -10.43
C MET A 178 4.53 -11.22 -10.67
N ALA A 179 5.58 -11.41 -11.47
CA ALA A 179 6.13 -12.74 -11.75
C ALA A 179 6.55 -13.47 -10.47
N VAL A 180 7.29 -12.77 -9.60
CA VAL A 180 7.77 -13.33 -8.32
C VAL A 180 6.61 -13.61 -7.37
N MET A 181 5.61 -12.74 -7.29
CA MET A 181 4.45 -12.96 -6.42
C MET A 181 3.58 -14.11 -6.90
N CYS A 182 3.36 -14.27 -8.20
CA CYS A 182 2.66 -15.43 -8.75
C CYS A 182 3.38 -16.75 -8.38
N GLU A 183 4.71 -16.76 -8.43
CA GLU A 183 5.53 -17.91 -7.99
C GLU A 183 5.34 -18.19 -6.47
N ILE A 184 5.46 -17.17 -5.63
CA ILE A 184 5.32 -17.26 -4.16
C ILE A 184 3.93 -17.75 -3.76
N LEU A 185 2.89 -17.24 -4.42
CA LEU A 185 1.51 -17.62 -4.14
C LEU A 185 1.15 -19.01 -4.67
N GLY A 186 1.99 -19.62 -5.53
CA GLY A 186 1.74 -20.93 -6.11
C GLY A 186 0.89 -20.92 -7.37
N MET A 187 0.97 -19.85 -8.15
CA MET A 187 0.25 -19.65 -9.43
C MET A 187 1.17 -19.13 -10.55
N PRO A 188 2.34 -19.74 -10.78
CA PRO A 188 3.28 -19.25 -11.79
C PRO A 188 2.73 -19.31 -13.22
N GLU A 189 1.78 -20.21 -13.49
CA GLU A 189 1.15 -20.36 -14.79
C GLU A 189 0.21 -19.22 -15.14
N GLU A 190 -0.34 -18.53 -14.13
CA GLU A 190 -1.22 -17.37 -14.29
C GLU A 190 -0.46 -16.08 -14.54
N TYR A 191 0.89 -16.07 -14.41
CA TYR A 191 1.69 -14.91 -14.75
C TYR A 191 1.77 -14.72 -16.26
N ASP A 192 1.16 -13.65 -16.73
CA ASP A 192 1.24 -13.17 -18.11
C ASP A 192 1.07 -11.64 -18.18
N ASP A 193 1.16 -11.08 -19.38
CA ASP A 193 0.97 -9.64 -19.59
C ASP A 193 -0.47 -9.19 -19.24
N ARG A 194 -1.47 -10.10 -19.33
CA ARG A 194 -2.85 -9.83 -18.95
C ARG A 194 -3.01 -9.68 -17.44
N MET A 195 -2.32 -10.49 -16.63
CA MET A 195 -2.34 -10.38 -15.16
C MET A 195 -1.74 -9.04 -14.72
N VAL A 196 -0.62 -8.63 -15.30
CA VAL A 196 0.02 -7.32 -15.04
C VAL A 196 -0.92 -6.17 -15.44
N GLN A 197 -1.54 -6.26 -16.62
CA GLN A 197 -2.50 -5.24 -17.07
C GLN A 197 -3.73 -5.18 -16.18
N ALA A 198 -4.25 -6.33 -15.76
CA ALA A 198 -5.42 -6.39 -14.87
C ALA A 198 -5.13 -5.79 -13.49
N ALA A 199 -3.95 -6.06 -12.92
CA ALA A 199 -3.54 -5.44 -11.67
C ALA A 199 -3.38 -3.91 -11.81
N ARG A 200 -2.76 -3.46 -12.91
CA ARG A 200 -2.63 -2.04 -13.23
C ARG A 200 -3.98 -1.34 -13.35
N ASP A 201 -4.93 -1.93 -14.08
CA ASP A 201 -6.25 -1.35 -14.30
C ASP A 201 -7.07 -1.29 -13.01
N ALA A 202 -7.02 -2.35 -12.21
CA ALA A 202 -7.73 -2.41 -10.93
C ALA A 202 -7.22 -1.32 -9.95
N LEU A 203 -5.91 -1.09 -9.88
CA LEU A 203 -5.30 -0.07 -9.02
C LEU A 203 -5.51 1.36 -9.53
N LYS A 204 -5.50 1.55 -10.86
CA LYS A 204 -5.65 2.89 -11.49
C LYS A 204 -7.10 3.31 -11.68
N GLY A 205 -8.08 2.45 -11.42
CA GLY A 205 -9.49 2.75 -11.58
C GLY A 205 -9.88 3.10 -13.03
N THR A 206 -9.30 2.41 -14.02
CA THR A 206 -9.62 2.58 -15.44
C THR A 206 -11.04 2.14 -15.76
N ASP A 207 -11.53 2.41 -16.96
CA ASP A 207 -12.87 1.95 -17.39
C ASP A 207 -13.01 0.42 -17.36
N THR A 208 -11.92 -0.31 -17.42
CA THR A 208 -11.86 -1.78 -17.36
C THR A 208 -11.55 -2.32 -15.95
N ALA A 209 -11.42 -1.45 -14.94
CA ALA A 209 -10.99 -1.83 -13.59
C ALA A 209 -11.86 -2.94 -12.97
N ILE A 210 -13.18 -2.88 -13.16
CA ILE A 210 -14.11 -3.91 -12.62
C ILE A 210 -13.83 -5.26 -13.26
N GLN A 211 -13.73 -5.31 -14.59
CA GLN A 211 -13.47 -6.56 -15.32
C GLN A 211 -12.10 -7.13 -14.95
N SER A 212 -11.10 -6.26 -14.83
CA SER A 212 -9.74 -6.60 -14.42
C SER A 212 -9.70 -7.14 -12.99
N HIS A 213 -10.41 -6.50 -12.07
CA HIS A 213 -10.53 -6.99 -10.70
C HIS A 213 -11.22 -8.37 -10.67
N THR A 214 -12.33 -8.55 -11.41
CA THR A 214 -13.03 -9.85 -11.51
C THR A 214 -12.08 -10.93 -12.00
N TYR A 215 -11.30 -10.66 -13.05
CA TYR A 215 -10.33 -11.61 -13.59
C TYR A 215 -9.30 -12.05 -12.54
N VAL A 216 -8.75 -11.11 -11.79
CA VAL A 216 -7.78 -11.43 -10.71
C VAL A 216 -8.46 -12.25 -9.62
N MET A 217 -9.66 -11.86 -9.17
CA MET A 217 -10.39 -12.58 -8.13
C MET A 217 -10.79 -13.99 -8.53
N GLU A 218 -11.15 -14.22 -9.80
CA GLU A 218 -11.41 -15.57 -10.34
C GLU A 218 -10.14 -16.42 -10.33
N ALA A 219 -8.98 -15.87 -10.74
CA ALA A 219 -7.72 -16.58 -10.68
C ALA A 219 -7.35 -16.98 -9.24
N LEU A 220 -7.49 -16.07 -8.27
CA LEU A 220 -7.22 -16.32 -6.86
C LEU A 220 -8.22 -17.31 -6.24
N GLY A 221 -9.49 -17.24 -6.61
CA GLY A 221 -10.52 -18.21 -6.21
C GLY A 221 -10.21 -19.61 -6.75
N GLY A 222 -9.84 -19.71 -8.01
CA GLY A 222 -9.38 -20.95 -8.63
C GLY A 222 -8.15 -21.55 -7.95
N LEU A 223 -7.18 -20.70 -7.59
CA LEU A 223 -6.00 -21.09 -6.81
C LEU A 223 -6.41 -21.66 -5.44
N THR A 224 -7.25 -20.94 -4.68
CA THR A 224 -7.74 -21.38 -3.37
C THR A 224 -8.39 -22.75 -3.47
N THR A 225 -9.29 -22.97 -4.45
CA THR A 225 -9.94 -24.25 -4.69
C THR A 225 -8.96 -25.37 -5.01
N ARG A 226 -7.97 -25.09 -5.89
CA ARG A 226 -6.93 -26.09 -6.24
C ARG A 226 -6.08 -26.46 -5.02
N ARG A 227 -5.70 -25.49 -4.18
CA ARG A 227 -4.85 -25.73 -3.01
C ARG A 227 -5.59 -26.40 -1.84
N ARG A 228 -6.89 -26.18 -1.70
CA ARG A 228 -7.74 -26.98 -0.79
C ARG A 228 -7.76 -28.45 -1.18
N ALA A 229 -7.91 -28.73 -2.48
CA ALA A 229 -7.94 -30.12 -2.98
C ALA A 229 -6.54 -30.78 -2.98
N ARG A 230 -5.51 -30.01 -3.26
CA ARG A 230 -4.11 -30.48 -3.38
C ARG A 230 -3.15 -29.42 -2.84
N PRO A 231 -2.89 -29.43 -1.53
CA PRO A 231 -1.91 -28.53 -0.93
C PRO A 231 -0.51 -28.70 -1.53
N ALA A 232 0.25 -27.59 -1.59
CA ALA A 232 1.63 -27.54 -2.06
C ALA A 232 2.50 -26.73 -1.09
N ASP A 233 3.78 -26.62 -1.34
CA ASP A 233 4.67 -25.76 -0.54
C ASP A 233 4.66 -24.34 -1.08
N ASP A 234 3.55 -23.62 -0.83
CA ASP A 234 3.33 -22.24 -1.25
C ASP A 234 2.54 -21.45 -0.19
N VAL A 235 2.59 -20.12 -0.28
CA VAL A 235 1.92 -19.21 0.66
C VAL A 235 0.42 -19.47 0.74
N THR A 236 -0.24 -19.81 -0.38
CA THR A 236 -1.67 -20.11 -0.39
C THR A 236 -2.01 -21.33 0.44
N SER A 237 -1.26 -22.43 0.29
CA SER A 237 -1.46 -23.65 1.07
C SER A 237 -1.20 -23.43 2.56
N HIS A 238 -0.18 -22.63 2.90
CA HIS A 238 0.12 -22.30 4.29
C HIS A 238 -0.95 -21.40 4.93
N LEU A 239 -1.52 -20.45 4.20
CA LEU A 239 -2.69 -19.67 4.67
C LEU A 239 -3.90 -20.57 4.93
N ILE A 240 -4.20 -21.49 4.00
CA ILE A 240 -5.34 -22.41 4.08
C ILE A 240 -5.23 -23.36 5.28
N THR A 241 -4.03 -23.88 5.57
CA THR A 241 -3.81 -24.90 6.60
C THR A 241 -3.43 -24.31 7.96
N HIS A 242 -3.29 -23.00 8.08
CA HIS A 242 -2.91 -22.35 9.32
C HIS A 242 -3.95 -22.58 10.43
N PRO A 243 -3.53 -22.84 11.70
CA PRO A 243 -4.45 -23.07 12.83
C PRO A 243 -5.44 -21.93 13.12
N ALA A 244 -5.20 -20.75 12.64
CA ALA A 244 -6.12 -19.60 12.73
C ALA A 244 -7.44 -19.82 11.96
N GLY A 245 -7.55 -20.87 11.12
CA GLY A 245 -8.78 -21.31 10.48
C GLY A 245 -9.40 -20.26 9.57
N LEU A 246 -8.62 -19.69 8.62
CA LEU A 246 -9.13 -18.71 7.69
C LEU A 246 -10.22 -19.31 6.78
N SER A 247 -11.32 -18.60 6.61
CA SER A 247 -12.35 -18.92 5.61
C SER A 247 -11.79 -18.76 4.19
N ASP A 248 -12.49 -19.31 3.18
CA ASP A 248 -12.07 -19.16 1.78
C ASP A 248 -12.09 -17.71 1.32
N ASP A 249 -13.01 -16.91 1.83
CA ASP A 249 -13.08 -15.47 1.56
C ASP A 249 -11.89 -14.73 2.21
N GLU A 250 -11.58 -15.02 3.47
CA GLU A 250 -10.41 -14.46 4.14
C GLU A 250 -9.11 -14.87 3.41
N VAL A 251 -8.98 -16.11 2.98
CA VAL A 251 -7.81 -16.56 2.18
C VAL A 251 -7.71 -15.77 0.89
N ARG A 252 -8.81 -15.74 0.09
CA ARG A 252 -8.84 -15.05 -1.20
C ARG A 252 -8.52 -13.55 -1.07
N GLU A 253 -9.09 -12.89 -0.06
CA GLU A 253 -8.85 -11.47 0.17
C GLU A 253 -7.41 -11.19 0.65
N HIS A 254 -6.81 -12.08 1.44
CA HIS A 254 -5.39 -11.96 1.79
C HIS A 254 -4.46 -12.22 0.59
N LEU A 255 -4.79 -13.17 -0.29
CA LEU A 255 -4.05 -13.37 -1.54
C LEU A 255 -4.10 -12.13 -2.42
N ARG A 256 -5.29 -11.52 -2.56
CA ARG A 256 -5.46 -10.24 -3.27
C ARG A 256 -4.63 -9.13 -2.63
N LEU A 257 -4.69 -8.99 -1.29
CA LEU A 257 -3.88 -8.02 -0.56
C LEU A 257 -2.38 -8.21 -0.83
N LEU A 258 -1.88 -9.43 -0.69
CA LEU A 258 -0.46 -9.74 -0.89
C LEU A 258 -0.03 -9.46 -2.33
N LEU A 259 -0.84 -9.86 -3.32
CA LEU A 259 -0.54 -9.66 -4.73
C LEU A 259 -0.47 -8.17 -5.10
N PHE A 260 -1.52 -7.40 -4.78
CA PHE A 260 -1.60 -5.99 -5.18
C PHE A 260 -0.65 -5.09 -4.39
N ALA A 261 -0.53 -5.31 -3.08
CA ALA A 261 0.38 -4.52 -2.26
C ALA A 261 1.84 -4.72 -2.68
N ALA A 262 2.25 -5.96 -2.94
CA ALA A 262 3.60 -6.25 -3.40
C ALA A 262 3.85 -5.76 -4.83
N TYR A 263 2.85 -5.88 -5.73
CA TYR A 263 2.97 -5.43 -7.11
C TYR A 263 3.23 -3.93 -7.20
N GLU A 264 2.33 -3.09 -6.68
CA GLU A 264 2.41 -1.63 -6.84
C GLU A 264 3.64 -1.05 -6.15
N THR A 265 3.84 -1.40 -4.89
CA THR A 265 4.93 -0.80 -4.09
C THR A 265 6.30 -1.22 -4.58
N THR A 266 6.48 -2.48 -4.97
CA THR A 266 7.78 -2.95 -5.45
C THR A 266 8.07 -2.46 -6.87
N ALA A 267 7.05 -2.31 -7.72
CA ALA A 267 7.21 -1.68 -9.04
C ALA A 267 7.67 -0.22 -8.92
N ASN A 268 7.05 0.54 -8.00
CA ASN A 268 7.44 1.92 -7.73
C ASN A 268 8.87 1.99 -7.15
N LEU A 269 9.23 1.12 -6.21
CA LEU A 269 10.59 1.04 -5.66
C LEU A 269 11.64 0.76 -6.74
N LEU A 270 11.37 -0.21 -7.62
CA LEU A 270 12.25 -0.54 -8.74
C LEU A 270 12.42 0.65 -9.69
N ALA A 271 11.32 1.30 -10.07
CA ALA A 271 11.34 2.45 -10.97
C ALA A 271 12.11 3.63 -10.37
N ASN A 272 11.86 3.96 -9.09
CA ASN A 272 12.52 5.06 -8.39
C ASN A 272 14.02 4.79 -8.23
N ALA A 273 14.40 3.58 -7.76
CA ALA A 273 15.81 3.21 -7.61
C ALA A 273 16.57 3.22 -8.95
N LEU A 274 15.96 2.69 -10.03
CA LEU A 274 16.55 2.73 -11.36
C LEU A 274 16.68 4.16 -11.89
N ARG A 275 15.67 5.04 -11.67
CA ARG A 275 15.79 6.46 -12.01
C ARG A 275 16.98 7.08 -11.28
N MET A 276 17.10 6.94 -9.97
CA MET A 276 18.22 7.49 -9.18
C MET A 276 19.57 7.01 -9.71
N VAL A 277 19.70 5.73 -10.04
CA VAL A 277 20.94 5.18 -10.65
C VAL A 277 21.24 5.82 -12.01
N LEU A 278 20.22 6.14 -12.81
CA LEU A 278 20.37 6.66 -14.16
C LEU A 278 20.55 8.17 -14.23
N THR A 279 19.95 8.93 -13.29
CA THR A 279 19.93 10.40 -13.30
C THR A 279 20.96 11.04 -12.40
N GLU A 280 21.40 10.34 -11.34
CA GLU A 280 22.37 10.86 -10.40
C GLU A 280 23.80 10.35 -10.66
N PRO A 281 24.66 11.12 -11.34
CA PRO A 281 26.02 10.65 -11.71
C PRO A 281 26.86 10.23 -10.51
N GLY A 282 26.72 10.93 -9.37
CA GLY A 282 27.42 10.59 -8.14
C GLY A 282 26.96 9.26 -7.53
N PHE A 283 25.70 8.91 -7.70
CA PHE A 283 25.10 7.66 -7.24
C PHE A 283 25.64 6.48 -8.06
N ARG A 284 25.58 6.62 -9.40
CA ARG A 284 26.12 5.60 -10.34
C ARG A 284 27.62 5.42 -10.18
N ALA A 285 28.39 6.51 -10.01
CA ALA A 285 29.82 6.43 -9.80
C ALA A 285 30.18 5.65 -8.53
N ARG A 286 29.44 5.85 -7.44
CA ARG A 286 29.64 5.12 -6.17
C ARG A 286 29.30 3.64 -6.28
N LEU A 287 28.24 3.29 -7.01
CA LEU A 287 27.90 1.88 -7.32
C LEU A 287 29.04 1.23 -8.12
N ASN A 288 29.45 1.85 -9.23
CA ASN A 288 30.51 1.32 -10.10
C ASN A 288 31.88 1.28 -9.39
N GLY A 289 32.16 2.22 -8.51
CA GLY A 289 33.38 2.29 -7.71
C GLY A 289 33.40 1.41 -6.46
N GLY A 290 32.32 0.63 -6.20
CA GLY A 290 32.20 -0.21 -5.01
C GLY A 290 32.09 0.55 -3.69
N GLN A 291 31.83 1.86 -3.72
CA GLN A 291 31.62 2.71 -2.54
C GLN A 291 30.18 2.64 -2.02
N MET A 292 29.27 2.10 -2.81
CA MET A 292 27.88 1.83 -2.50
C MET A 292 27.48 0.50 -3.09
N THR A 293 26.71 -0.28 -2.37
CA THR A 293 26.11 -1.53 -2.87
C THR A 293 24.67 -1.28 -3.36
N VAL A 294 24.13 -2.18 -4.18
CA VAL A 294 22.71 -2.08 -4.63
C VAL A 294 21.74 -2.07 -3.44
N PRO A 295 21.89 -2.92 -2.39
CA PRO A 295 21.07 -2.80 -1.19
C PRO A 295 21.11 -1.42 -0.53
N GLU A 296 22.29 -0.78 -0.44
CA GLU A 296 22.40 0.60 0.10
C GLU A 296 21.68 1.61 -0.80
N ALA A 297 21.71 1.39 -2.12
CA ALA A 297 20.96 2.20 -3.08
C ALA A 297 19.44 2.08 -2.91
N ILE A 298 18.96 0.86 -2.69
CA ILE A 298 17.54 0.62 -2.42
C ILE A 298 17.11 1.26 -1.10
N GLU A 299 17.91 1.14 -0.01
CA GLU A 299 17.61 1.81 1.26
C GLU A 299 17.58 3.33 1.10
N GLN A 300 18.49 3.91 0.29
CA GLN A 300 18.47 5.35 0.00
C GLN A 300 17.19 5.74 -0.74
N SER A 301 16.76 4.96 -1.76
CA SER A 301 15.52 5.19 -2.46
C SER A 301 14.28 5.12 -1.55
N LEU A 302 14.29 4.24 -0.54
CA LEU A 302 13.21 4.14 0.47
C LEU A 302 13.17 5.37 1.40
N TRP A 303 14.30 6.05 1.62
CA TRP A 303 14.36 7.32 2.32
C TRP A 303 13.87 8.49 1.47
N ASP A 304 14.36 8.59 0.24
CA ASP A 304 14.15 9.74 -0.63
C ASP A 304 12.77 9.71 -1.31
N GLU A 305 12.40 8.56 -1.85
CA GLU A 305 11.18 8.36 -2.62
C GLU A 305 10.48 7.05 -2.22
N PRO A 306 9.88 6.98 -1.02
CA PRO A 306 9.17 5.78 -0.60
C PRO A 306 8.02 5.48 -1.56
N PRO A 307 7.73 4.18 -1.83
CA PRO A 307 6.69 3.76 -2.79
C PRO A 307 5.30 4.35 -2.52
N PHE A 308 4.98 4.62 -1.25
CA PHE A 308 3.81 5.38 -0.84
C PHE A 308 4.25 6.71 -0.22
N SER A 309 3.69 7.80 -0.72
CA SER A 309 3.86 9.13 -0.12
C SER A 309 3.03 9.25 1.16
N THR A 310 1.77 8.82 1.10
CA THR A 310 0.86 8.73 2.25
C THR A 310 0.03 7.45 2.22
N VAL A 311 -0.40 6.99 3.39
CA VAL A 311 -1.30 5.84 3.54
C VAL A 311 -2.54 6.30 4.31
N LEU A 312 -3.69 6.20 3.68
CA LEU A 312 -5.00 6.49 4.25
C LEU A 312 -5.42 5.37 5.22
N GLY A 313 -6.17 5.74 6.26
CA GLY A 313 -6.90 4.78 7.09
C GLY A 313 -6.33 4.56 8.48
N TYR A 314 -5.87 5.61 9.15
CA TYR A 314 -5.77 5.64 10.60
C TYR A 314 -6.87 6.54 11.17
N TYR A 315 -7.49 6.14 12.28
CA TYR A 315 -8.61 6.84 12.89
C TYR A 315 -8.44 6.89 14.41
N ALA A 316 -8.73 8.05 15.02
CA ALA A 316 -8.60 8.22 16.45
C ALA A 316 -9.76 7.52 17.18
N LYS A 317 -9.43 6.65 18.14
CA LYS A 317 -10.39 5.92 18.99
C LYS A 317 -10.92 6.77 20.14
N GLN A 318 -10.19 7.80 20.52
CA GLN A 318 -10.48 8.72 21.63
C GLN A 318 -9.87 10.09 21.34
N ASP A 319 -10.29 11.11 22.11
CA ASP A 319 -9.62 12.40 22.09
C ASP A 319 -8.17 12.22 22.57
N THR A 320 -7.22 12.75 21.82
CA THR A 320 -5.79 12.64 22.09
C THR A 320 -5.04 13.87 21.58
N GLU A 321 -3.76 13.96 21.88
CA GLU A 321 -2.87 14.98 21.35
C GLU A 321 -1.77 14.31 20.52
N LEU A 322 -1.45 14.88 19.34
CA LEU A 322 -0.37 14.42 18.48
C LEU A 322 0.34 15.63 17.86
N GLY A 323 1.63 15.77 18.11
CA GLY A 323 2.43 16.87 17.55
C GLY A 323 1.92 18.28 17.91
N GLY A 324 1.35 18.45 19.10
CA GLY A 324 0.78 19.71 19.57
C GLY A 324 -0.65 19.98 19.03
N GLN A 325 -1.23 19.07 18.25
CA GLN A 325 -2.59 19.19 17.72
C GLN A 325 -3.55 18.31 18.53
N ARG A 326 -4.72 18.86 18.80
CA ARG A 326 -5.82 18.13 19.46
C ARG A 326 -6.58 17.30 18.42
N ILE A 327 -6.40 15.99 18.47
CA ILE A 327 -7.08 15.02 17.62
C ILE A 327 -8.31 14.51 18.35
N ARG A 328 -9.48 14.58 17.73
CA ARG A 328 -10.74 14.13 18.33
C ARG A 328 -11.03 12.69 17.99
N ARG A 329 -11.77 12.01 18.83
CA ARG A 329 -12.34 10.70 18.51
C ARG A 329 -13.09 10.77 17.18
N GLY A 330 -12.79 9.83 16.27
CA GLY A 330 -13.37 9.77 14.93
C GLY A 330 -12.66 10.62 13.88
N ASP A 331 -11.63 11.41 14.24
CA ASP A 331 -10.78 12.07 13.25
C ASP A 331 -9.97 11.03 12.48
N GLY A 332 -9.81 11.28 11.16
CA GLY A 332 -8.95 10.49 10.30
C GLY A 332 -7.54 11.10 10.18
N LEU A 333 -6.53 10.22 10.09
CA LEU A 333 -5.13 10.60 9.95
C LEU A 333 -4.48 9.86 8.78
N LEU A 334 -3.63 10.59 8.05
CA LEU A 334 -2.75 10.04 7.03
C LEU A 334 -1.40 9.69 7.65
N PHE A 335 -1.02 8.42 7.59
CA PHE A 335 0.36 8.03 7.78
C PHE A 335 1.16 8.49 6.55
N ALA A 336 2.21 9.30 6.74
CA ALA A 336 2.87 9.99 5.65
C ALA A 336 4.39 9.69 5.62
N PRO A 337 4.80 8.57 5.00
CA PRO A 337 6.20 8.20 4.90
C PRO A 337 7.08 9.23 4.20
N ALA A 338 6.63 9.80 3.07
CA ALA A 338 7.45 10.72 2.30
C ALA A 338 7.83 11.98 3.11
N PRO A 339 6.87 12.80 3.59
CA PRO A 339 7.25 13.96 4.40
C PRO A 339 7.86 13.57 5.75
N GLY A 340 7.49 12.42 6.33
CA GLY A 340 8.08 11.94 7.58
C GLY A 340 9.55 11.58 7.45
N ASN A 341 9.98 11.02 6.33
CA ASN A 341 11.39 10.74 6.04
C ASN A 341 12.22 12.02 5.82
N LEU A 342 11.57 13.10 5.44
CA LEU A 342 12.19 14.43 5.26
C LEU A 342 12.07 15.32 6.51
N ASP A 343 11.62 14.78 7.66
CA ASP A 343 11.56 15.53 8.92
C ASP A 343 12.97 16.05 9.30
N PRO A 344 13.19 17.37 9.39
CA PRO A 344 14.50 17.93 9.72
C PRO A 344 15.06 17.48 11.08
N ARG A 345 14.20 16.98 11.98
CA ARG A 345 14.64 16.43 13.29
C ARG A 345 15.35 15.09 13.14
N VAL A 346 15.10 14.35 12.07
CA VAL A 346 15.70 13.05 11.76
C VAL A 346 16.73 13.16 10.63
N ARG A 347 16.46 14.02 9.66
CA ARG A 347 17.29 14.24 8.48
C ARG A 347 17.52 15.75 8.29
N PRO A 348 18.43 16.38 9.07
CA PRO A 348 18.69 17.83 9.00
C PRO A 348 19.19 18.30 7.63
N ASP A 349 19.89 17.43 6.90
CA ASP A 349 20.30 17.63 5.52
C ASP A 349 19.56 16.62 4.63
N PRO A 350 18.57 17.06 3.83
CA PRO A 350 17.81 16.17 2.95
C PRO A 350 18.65 15.54 1.84
N THR A 351 19.84 16.11 1.53
CA THR A 351 20.78 15.57 0.53
C THR A 351 21.74 14.53 1.12
N ALA A 352 21.79 14.40 2.45
CA ALA A 352 22.68 13.46 3.12
C ALA A 352 22.27 12.00 2.84
N HIS A 353 23.28 11.16 2.55
CA HIS A 353 23.06 9.73 2.41
C HIS A 353 22.80 9.07 3.76
N MET A 354 21.70 8.32 3.82
CA MET A 354 21.25 7.62 5.02
C MET A 354 21.91 6.23 5.17
N LYS A 355 23.21 6.14 4.87
CA LYS A 355 23.97 4.89 4.82
C LYS A 355 23.81 4.06 6.11
N GLY A 356 23.35 2.80 5.95
CA GLY A 356 23.14 1.87 7.07
C GLY A 356 21.92 2.19 7.95
N ASN A 357 21.23 3.28 7.71
CA ASN A 357 20.04 3.65 8.46
C ASN A 357 18.78 3.08 7.78
N ARG A 358 18.07 2.18 8.47
CA ARG A 358 16.83 1.53 8.02
C ARG A 358 15.58 2.04 8.75
N SER A 359 15.69 3.16 9.46
CA SER A 359 14.56 3.68 10.23
C SER A 359 13.59 4.54 9.41
N HIS A 360 13.68 4.50 8.07
CA HIS A 360 12.69 5.15 7.21
C HIS A 360 11.29 4.56 7.43
N LEU A 361 10.26 5.34 7.11
CA LEU A 361 8.87 4.97 7.34
C LEU A 361 8.24 4.10 6.23
N ALA A 362 8.98 3.77 5.17
CA ALA A 362 8.43 3.13 3.98
C ALA A 362 7.69 1.79 4.22
N PHE A 363 8.03 1.06 5.29
CA PHE A 363 7.37 -0.19 5.67
C PHE A 363 6.42 -0.04 6.87
N GLY A 364 6.13 1.20 7.29
CA GLY A 364 5.28 1.45 8.44
C GLY A 364 5.93 1.09 9.77
N GLY A 365 5.13 0.65 10.71
CA GLY A 365 5.58 0.25 12.06
C GLY A 365 4.43 -0.29 12.90
N GLY A 366 4.77 -0.77 14.10
CA GLY A 366 3.78 -1.30 15.05
C GLY A 366 3.10 -2.58 14.56
N PRO A 367 1.86 -2.86 15.02
CA PRO A 367 1.17 -4.10 14.67
C PRO A 367 0.94 -4.29 13.17
N HIS A 368 0.82 -3.19 12.42
CA HIS A 368 0.57 -3.17 10.98
C HIS A 368 1.84 -2.97 10.13
N GLU A 369 3.03 -3.12 10.71
CA GLU A 369 4.28 -3.10 9.96
C GLU A 369 4.25 -4.09 8.79
N CYS A 370 4.85 -3.72 7.64
CA CYS A 370 4.82 -4.53 6.43
C CYS A 370 5.41 -5.93 6.66
N PRO A 371 4.65 -7.03 6.46
CA PRO A 371 5.17 -8.38 6.63
C PRO A 371 6.08 -8.82 5.48
N GLY A 372 6.01 -8.11 4.33
CA GLY A 372 6.74 -8.43 3.11
C GLY A 372 8.00 -7.61 2.88
N GLN A 373 8.46 -6.84 3.87
CA GLN A 373 9.58 -5.92 3.69
C GLN A 373 10.86 -6.58 3.15
N ASP A 374 11.18 -7.80 3.62
CA ASP A 374 12.39 -8.52 3.16
C ASP A 374 12.23 -9.04 1.72
N ILE A 375 11.00 -9.43 1.33
CA ILE A 375 10.68 -9.87 -0.03
C ILE A 375 10.76 -8.67 -0.99
N GLY A 376 10.16 -7.54 -0.63
CA GLY A 376 10.21 -6.32 -1.44
C GLY A 376 11.65 -5.83 -1.65
N ARG A 377 12.47 -5.80 -0.60
CA ARG A 377 13.90 -5.52 -0.70
C ARG A 377 14.61 -6.51 -1.60
N ALA A 378 14.39 -7.81 -1.41
CA ALA A 378 15.05 -8.85 -2.23
C ALA A 378 14.71 -8.72 -3.71
N ILE A 379 13.44 -8.44 -4.05
CA ILE A 379 13.02 -8.22 -5.45
C ILE A 379 13.74 -7.01 -6.03
N ALA A 380 13.79 -5.90 -5.29
CA ALA A 380 14.43 -4.68 -5.75
C ALA A 380 15.96 -4.84 -5.86
N ASP A 381 16.63 -5.32 -4.81
CA ASP A 381 18.07 -5.52 -4.77
C ASP A 381 18.56 -6.42 -5.90
N ILE A 382 17.98 -7.62 -6.01
CA ILE A 382 18.41 -8.63 -6.97
C ILE A 382 18.00 -8.24 -8.38
N GLY A 383 16.79 -7.67 -8.55
CA GLY A 383 16.28 -7.23 -9.85
C GLY A 383 17.11 -6.10 -10.44
N VAL A 384 17.45 -5.07 -9.65
CA VAL A 384 18.30 -3.96 -10.09
C VAL A 384 19.71 -4.44 -10.39
N ASP A 385 20.33 -5.23 -9.50
CA ASP A 385 21.68 -5.77 -9.70
C ASP A 385 21.78 -6.60 -10.97
N ALA A 386 20.84 -7.53 -11.18
CA ALA A 386 20.81 -8.38 -12.36
C ALA A 386 20.55 -7.61 -13.66
N LEU A 387 19.70 -6.58 -13.65
CA LEU A 387 19.46 -5.70 -14.79
C LEU A 387 20.72 -4.91 -15.16
N LEU A 388 21.36 -4.25 -14.18
CA LEU A 388 22.57 -3.44 -14.39
C LEU A 388 23.76 -4.31 -14.84
N THR A 389 23.89 -5.52 -14.28
CA THR A 389 24.89 -6.50 -14.72
C THR A 389 24.68 -6.91 -16.18
N ARG A 390 23.42 -7.08 -16.57
CA ARG A 390 23.04 -7.50 -17.93
C ARG A 390 23.20 -6.40 -18.95
N LEU A 391 22.95 -5.15 -18.58
CA LEU A 391 22.98 -3.94 -19.40
C LEU A 391 23.87 -2.86 -18.75
N PRO A 392 25.20 -3.05 -18.69
CA PRO A 392 26.10 -2.17 -17.92
C PRO A 392 26.20 -0.76 -18.52
N ASP A 393 25.91 -0.59 -19.80
CA ASP A 393 25.94 0.66 -20.56
C ASP A 393 24.58 1.39 -20.60
N ILE A 394 23.58 0.90 -19.84
CA ILE A 394 22.24 1.47 -19.81
C ILE A 394 22.27 2.94 -19.39
N ARG A 395 21.53 3.77 -20.10
CA ARG A 395 21.38 5.21 -19.85
C ARG A 395 19.99 5.68 -20.20
N LEU A 396 19.59 6.83 -19.63
CA LEU A 396 18.31 7.46 -19.94
C LEU A 396 18.27 7.86 -21.43
N GLU A 397 17.10 7.70 -22.09
CA GLU A 397 16.86 8.10 -23.48
C GLU A 397 16.46 9.58 -23.61
N CYS A 398 15.93 10.20 -22.57
CA CYS A 398 15.48 11.58 -22.52
C CYS A 398 16.18 12.36 -21.40
N ALA A 399 15.98 13.67 -21.31
CA ALA A 399 16.39 14.44 -20.17
C ALA A 399 15.53 14.09 -18.93
N GLU A 400 16.09 14.25 -17.72
CA GLU A 400 15.37 13.88 -16.49
C GLU A 400 14.09 14.72 -16.30
N GLU A 401 14.12 15.98 -16.67
CA GLU A 401 13.00 16.92 -16.63
C GLU A 401 11.83 16.54 -17.56
N ASP A 402 12.08 15.70 -18.57
CA ASP A 402 11.06 15.18 -19.48
C ASP A 402 10.35 13.92 -18.92
N LEU A 403 10.83 13.37 -17.81
CA LEU A 403 10.18 12.24 -17.15
C LEU A 403 8.81 12.64 -16.61
N ARG A 404 7.80 11.85 -16.98
CA ARG A 404 6.43 12.10 -16.57
C ARG A 404 6.07 11.30 -15.34
N TRP A 405 5.46 11.99 -14.39
CA TRP A 405 4.98 11.43 -13.14
C TRP A 405 3.46 11.40 -13.11
N ARG A 406 2.94 10.40 -12.42
CA ARG A 406 1.54 10.38 -11.98
C ARG A 406 1.55 10.48 -10.47
N SER A 407 0.90 11.52 -9.97
CA SER A 407 0.74 11.73 -8.54
C SER A 407 -0.69 11.41 -8.13
N SER A 408 -0.83 10.78 -6.99
CA SER A 408 -2.07 10.61 -6.24
C SER A 408 -1.79 10.96 -4.78
N ILE A 409 -2.83 11.01 -3.97
CA ILE A 409 -2.63 11.20 -2.53
C ILE A 409 -1.75 10.09 -1.92
N ALA A 410 -1.84 8.86 -2.42
CA ALA A 410 -1.14 7.71 -1.87
C ALA A 410 0.28 7.55 -2.43
N SER A 411 0.50 7.85 -3.70
CA SER A 411 1.79 7.54 -4.36
C SER A 411 2.12 8.54 -5.46
N ARG A 412 3.41 8.73 -5.67
CA ARG A 412 3.98 9.37 -6.86
C ARG A 412 4.81 8.34 -7.59
N HIS A 413 4.49 8.05 -8.84
CA HIS A 413 5.20 7.04 -9.62
C HIS A 413 5.48 7.48 -11.04
N LEU A 414 6.56 6.97 -11.60
CA LEU A 414 6.93 7.21 -12.99
C LEU A 414 5.90 6.58 -13.94
N VAL A 415 5.51 7.33 -14.96
CA VAL A 415 4.67 6.81 -16.05
C VAL A 415 5.51 5.94 -17.01
N SER A 416 6.77 6.33 -17.22
CA SER A 416 7.71 5.70 -18.13
C SER A 416 9.15 6.01 -17.71
N LEU A 417 10.06 5.09 -17.93
CA LEU A 417 11.51 5.26 -17.75
C LEU A 417 12.23 4.76 -19.01
N PRO A 418 12.25 5.58 -20.08
CA PRO A 418 12.82 5.18 -21.36
C PRO A 418 14.35 5.15 -21.30
N VAL A 419 14.94 4.06 -21.76
CA VAL A 419 16.38 3.83 -21.72
C VAL A 419 16.95 3.34 -23.05
N LEU A 420 18.23 3.67 -23.26
CA LEU A 420 19.07 3.17 -24.33
C LEU A 420 20.20 2.31 -23.76
N PHE A 421 20.62 1.30 -24.51
CA PHE A 421 21.77 0.43 -24.22
C PHE A 421 22.27 -0.24 -25.50
N GLU A 422 23.46 -0.82 -25.49
CA GLU A 422 23.93 -1.64 -26.59
C GLU A 422 23.12 -2.94 -26.69
N PRO A 423 22.62 -3.30 -27.87
CA PRO A 423 21.94 -4.58 -28.07
C PRO A 423 22.77 -5.78 -27.59
N LYS A 424 22.15 -6.63 -26.79
CA LYS A 424 22.77 -7.84 -26.24
C LYS A 424 22.04 -9.09 -26.75
N PRO A 425 22.75 -10.22 -26.98
CA PRO A 425 22.08 -11.48 -27.29
C PRO A 425 21.24 -11.97 -26.10
N LYS A 426 20.19 -12.73 -26.38
CA LYS A 426 19.44 -13.43 -25.34
C LYS A 426 20.34 -14.42 -24.63
N GLN A 427 20.10 -14.60 -23.32
CA GLN A 427 20.79 -15.62 -22.52
C GLN A 427 19.82 -16.75 -22.22
N ASP A 428 20.36 -17.97 -22.11
CA ASP A 428 19.56 -19.11 -21.62
C ASP A 428 19.14 -18.88 -20.18
N VAL A 429 17.87 -19.08 -19.92
CA VAL A 429 17.29 -18.97 -18.58
C VAL A 429 17.13 -20.39 -18.04
N ASN A 430 17.99 -20.77 -17.11
CA ASN A 430 17.79 -22.01 -16.36
C ASN A 430 16.63 -21.79 -15.38
N ARG A 431 15.40 -22.14 -15.78
CA ARG A 431 14.29 -22.20 -14.84
C ARG A 431 14.58 -23.32 -13.85
N ALA A 432 14.85 -22.93 -12.60
CA ALA A 432 14.76 -23.88 -11.50
C ALA A 432 13.31 -24.40 -11.45
N PRO A 433 13.07 -25.64 -10.99
CA PRO A 433 11.73 -26.10 -10.68
C PRO A 433 11.03 -25.09 -9.79
N SER A 434 9.74 -24.83 -10.02
CA SER A 434 8.94 -23.91 -9.20
C SER A 434 9.15 -24.18 -7.70
N MET A 435 9.21 -23.13 -6.89
CA MET A 435 9.37 -23.25 -5.44
C MET A 435 8.34 -24.21 -4.84
N SER A 436 7.13 -24.22 -5.39
CA SER A 436 6.04 -25.13 -4.99
C SER A 436 6.21 -26.60 -5.43
N SER A 437 7.11 -26.89 -6.37
CA SER A 437 7.34 -28.25 -6.90
C SER A 437 8.48 -29.00 -6.22
N LEU A 438 9.30 -28.33 -5.40
CA LEU A 438 10.53 -28.90 -4.87
C LEU A 438 10.34 -29.77 -3.61
N HIS A 439 9.18 -29.75 -2.97
CA HIS A 439 8.94 -30.58 -1.77
C HIS A 439 7.52 -31.15 -1.77
N PRO A 440 7.33 -32.49 -1.87
CA PRO A 440 6.08 -33.10 -1.45
C PRO A 440 5.98 -32.93 0.07
N HIS A 441 4.88 -32.35 0.53
CA HIS A 441 4.48 -32.08 1.91
C HIS A 441 5.35 -32.76 2.98
N ARG A 442 6.34 -32.06 3.51
CA ARG A 442 6.77 -32.25 4.88
C ARG A 442 6.06 -31.19 5.71
N VAL A 443 5.03 -31.60 6.42
CA VAL A 443 4.53 -30.83 7.57
C VAL A 443 5.75 -30.62 8.47
N ARG A 444 6.37 -29.41 8.42
CA ARG A 444 7.35 -29.04 9.43
C ARG A 444 6.56 -28.88 10.72
N GLU A 445 6.85 -29.72 11.71
CA GLU A 445 6.37 -29.47 13.07
C GLU A 445 6.69 -28.03 13.44
N PRO A 446 5.75 -27.30 14.08
CA PRO A 446 6.00 -25.94 14.50
C PRO A 446 7.26 -25.91 15.36
N VAL A 447 8.24 -25.09 14.96
CA VAL A 447 9.44 -24.84 15.76
C VAL A 447 8.97 -24.33 17.11
N PRO A 448 9.30 -25.02 18.24
CA PRO A 448 8.91 -24.54 19.56
C PRO A 448 9.48 -23.13 19.74
N GLN A 449 8.64 -22.16 20.00
CA GLN A 449 9.08 -20.83 20.38
C GLN A 449 9.95 -20.96 21.65
N PRO A 450 11.08 -20.26 21.74
CA PRO A 450 11.88 -20.25 22.96
C PRO A 450 11.01 -19.71 24.10
N ARG A 451 10.69 -20.58 25.05
CA ARG A 451 10.04 -20.19 26.31
C ARG A 451 11.02 -19.33 27.09
N GLY A 452 10.62 -18.11 27.38
CA GLY A 452 11.34 -17.24 28.29
C GLY A 452 11.48 -15.83 27.74
N TRP A 453 10.55 -14.96 28.15
CA TRP A 453 10.78 -13.55 28.55
C TRP A 453 9.47 -12.80 28.93
N VAL A 454 8.30 -13.44 29.05
CA VAL A 454 7.03 -12.72 29.39
C VAL A 454 6.19 -13.38 30.49
N GLU A 455 6.66 -14.40 31.22
CA GLU A 455 5.80 -15.07 32.23
C GLU A 455 6.09 -14.73 33.69
N GLU A 456 6.91 -13.73 34.01
CA GLU A 456 7.28 -13.47 35.43
C GLU A 456 6.67 -12.16 36.01
N LYS A 457 5.74 -11.46 35.35
CA LYS A 457 5.07 -10.27 35.90
C LYS A 457 3.54 -10.21 35.77
N ALA A 458 2.87 -11.31 35.48
CA ALA A 458 1.40 -11.34 35.35
C ALA A 458 0.66 -12.11 36.48
N ALA A 459 1.35 -12.47 37.55
CA ALA A 459 0.75 -13.28 38.62
C ALA A 459 0.31 -12.49 39.88
N GLU A 460 0.19 -11.16 39.82
CA GLU A 460 -0.36 -10.37 40.93
C GLU A 460 -1.31 -9.29 40.39
N ARG A 461 -2.57 -9.64 40.17
CA ARG A 461 -3.79 -8.85 40.36
C ARG A 461 -4.99 -9.49 39.64
N VAL A 462 -5.62 -10.44 40.25
CA VAL A 462 -7.01 -10.80 39.91
C VAL A 462 -7.91 -10.14 40.94
N GLU A 463 -8.40 -8.95 40.64
CA GLU A 463 -9.58 -8.38 41.28
C GLU A 463 -10.84 -8.76 40.49
N ARG A 464 -11.82 -9.32 41.18
CA ARG A 464 -13.10 -9.78 40.63
C ARG A 464 -13.83 -8.61 39.98
N VAL A 465 -14.19 -8.81 38.69
CA VAL A 465 -15.17 -7.97 38.01
C VAL A 465 -16.49 -8.73 37.93
N GLU A 466 -17.57 -8.11 38.44
CA GLU A 466 -18.95 -8.62 38.34
C GLU A 466 -19.43 -8.64 36.87
N PRO A 467 -20.32 -9.57 36.48
CA PRO A 467 -20.80 -9.68 35.12
C PRO A 467 -21.74 -8.54 34.73
N ALA A 468 -21.56 -8.00 33.51
CA ALA A 468 -22.39 -6.96 32.91
C ALA A 468 -23.80 -7.48 32.55
N PRO A 469 -24.83 -6.60 32.60
CA PRO A 469 -26.22 -6.97 32.29
C PRO A 469 -26.42 -7.25 30.78
N PRO A 470 -27.49 -7.98 30.41
CA PRO A 470 -27.72 -8.44 29.04
C PRO A 470 -28.08 -7.29 28.07
N ALA A 471 -27.65 -7.41 26.85
CA ALA A 471 -27.85 -6.43 25.76
C ALA A 471 -29.32 -6.32 25.35
N GLU A 472 -29.78 -5.09 25.12
CA GLU A 472 -31.10 -4.77 24.55
C GLU A 472 -31.20 -5.13 23.06
N PRO A 473 -32.42 -5.42 22.54
CA PRO A 473 -32.63 -5.92 21.20
C PRO A 473 -32.42 -4.86 20.10
N ALA A 474 -31.92 -5.29 18.95
CA ALA A 474 -31.64 -4.50 17.78
C ALA A 474 -32.86 -3.71 17.25
N VAL A 475 -32.65 -2.42 17.00
CA VAL A 475 -33.62 -1.50 16.38
C VAL A 475 -33.69 -1.81 14.88
N SER A 476 -34.91 -2.14 14.39
CA SER A 476 -35.22 -2.31 12.97
C SER A 476 -35.42 -0.96 12.27
N TRP A 477 -34.76 -0.76 11.14
CA TRP A 477 -34.92 0.44 10.30
C TRP A 477 -36.13 0.32 9.37
N PRO A 478 -36.90 1.40 9.13
CA PRO A 478 -38.05 1.38 8.23
C PRO A 478 -37.61 1.41 6.74
N GLY A 479 -38.43 0.74 5.92
CA GLY A 479 -38.22 0.42 4.54
C GLY A 479 -37.94 1.58 3.59
N SER A 480 -37.13 1.30 2.59
CA SER A 480 -36.73 2.15 1.49
C SER A 480 -37.84 2.32 0.45
N SER A 481 -38.11 3.56 0.07
CA SER A 481 -38.84 3.94 -1.13
C SER A 481 -38.00 3.64 -2.40
N GLU A 482 -38.63 3.22 -3.47
CA GLU A 482 -38.00 2.94 -4.77
C GLU A 482 -37.14 4.10 -5.26
N SER A 483 -35.87 3.82 -5.46
CA SER A 483 -34.87 4.77 -5.96
C SER A 483 -34.41 4.35 -7.37
N ALA A 484 -34.02 5.35 -8.16
CA ALA A 484 -33.45 5.26 -9.50
C ALA A 484 -32.40 4.13 -9.64
N PRO A 485 -32.22 3.55 -10.84
CA PRO A 485 -31.25 2.48 -11.05
C PRO A 485 -29.86 2.89 -10.55
N PRO A 486 -29.15 2.03 -9.84
CA PRO A 486 -27.87 2.37 -9.21
C PRO A 486 -26.86 2.85 -10.24
N SER A 487 -26.10 3.87 -9.87
CA SER A 487 -25.02 4.41 -10.69
C SER A 487 -23.98 3.32 -11.02
N ARG A 488 -23.17 3.53 -12.06
CA ARG A 488 -22.09 2.59 -12.47
C ARG A 488 -21.17 2.23 -11.31
N TRP A 489 -20.90 3.21 -10.42
CA TRP A 489 -20.12 3.08 -9.19
C TRP A 489 -20.86 2.31 -8.08
N GLN A 490 -22.13 2.53 -7.89
CA GLN A 490 -22.95 1.79 -6.90
C GLN A 490 -23.06 0.30 -7.26
N ARG A 491 -23.13 -0.05 -8.55
CA ARG A 491 -23.06 -1.46 -9.00
C ARG A 491 -21.71 -2.09 -8.74
N MET A 492 -20.62 -1.35 -8.92
CA MET A 492 -19.26 -1.82 -8.57
C MET A 492 -19.15 -2.13 -7.08
N TRP A 493 -19.74 -1.29 -6.22
CA TRP A 493 -19.66 -1.44 -4.77
C TRP A 493 -20.50 -2.57 -4.21
N ARG A 494 -21.73 -2.75 -4.67
CA ARG A 494 -22.55 -3.91 -4.30
C ARG A 494 -21.84 -5.21 -4.66
N TRP A 495 -21.23 -5.23 -5.82
CA TRP A 495 -20.43 -6.38 -6.25
C TRP A 495 -19.15 -6.59 -5.42
N LEU A 496 -18.44 -5.52 -4.99
CA LEU A 496 -17.28 -5.60 -4.11
C LEU A 496 -17.64 -6.01 -2.68
N LEU A 497 -18.87 -5.73 -2.23
CA LEU A 497 -19.37 -6.09 -0.90
C LEU A 497 -20.07 -7.47 -0.89
N GLY A 498 -20.21 -8.13 -2.06
CA GLY A 498 -20.82 -9.44 -2.17
C GLY A 498 -22.36 -9.42 -2.09
N GLU A 499 -23.02 -8.26 -2.40
CA GLU A 499 -24.47 -8.09 -2.47
C GLU A 499 -25.02 -8.23 -3.92
#